data_5eee349cc2e1586412bb26a18c287f17
#
_entry.id   5eee349cc2e1586412bb26a18c287f17
#
_cell.length_a   1.000
_cell.length_b   1.000
_cell.length_c   1.000
_cell.angle_alpha   90.00
_cell.angle_beta   90.00
_cell.angle_gamma   90.00
#
_symmetry.space_group_name_H-M   'P 1'
#
loop_
_entity.id
_entity.type
_entity.pdbx_description
1 polymer ?
#
loop_
_entity_poly.entity_id
_entity_poly.type
_entity_poly.pdbx_seq_one_letter_code
_entity_poly.pdbx_strand_id
1 'polypeptide(L)'
;MEGAEEELERRSRFLSSLIQKKKTIEQQEQHEQLNVRVRAADMPVALQHRAFRCARDSLDSMPKKLDSKRLALALKKEFDTSYGPAWHCIVGTSFGSYVTHSQGGFLYFNIDKVYILLFKTAVEPLGH
;
A
#
# COMPACT_ATOMS: atom_id res chain seq x y z
N MET A 1 -8.04 5.41 46.03
CA MET A 1 -7.62 6.25 44.91
C MET A 1 -6.79 5.50 43.88
N GLU A 2 -5.96 4.58 44.28
CA GLU A 2 -5.24 3.71 43.33
C GLU A 2 -6.16 2.88 42.45
N GLY A 3 -7.31 2.42 42.95
CA GLY A 3 -8.28 1.64 42.17
C GLY A 3 -8.98 2.42 41.06
N ALA A 4 -9.15 3.73 41.20
CA ALA A 4 -9.78 4.58 40.19
C ALA A 4 -8.84 4.80 38.98
N GLU A 5 -7.55 4.98 39.23
CA GLU A 5 -6.55 5.14 38.18
C GLU A 5 -6.36 3.84 37.39
N GLU A 6 -6.32 2.70 38.06
CA GLU A 6 -6.24 1.38 37.41
C GLU A 6 -7.46 1.10 36.56
N GLU A 7 -8.64 1.48 36.99
CA GLU A 7 -9.88 1.31 36.24
C GLU A 7 -9.90 2.18 34.98
N LEU A 8 -9.45 3.42 35.06
CA LEU A 8 -9.32 4.31 33.90
C LEU A 8 -8.31 3.78 32.89
N GLU A 9 -7.17 3.24 33.33
CA GLU A 9 -6.20 2.62 32.45
C GLU A 9 -6.77 1.39 31.73
N ARG A 10 -7.51 0.55 32.42
CA ARG A 10 -8.16 -0.64 31.82
C ARG A 10 -9.16 -0.23 30.75
N ARG A 11 -9.98 0.80 31.02
CA ARG A 11 -10.96 1.33 30.06
C ARG A 11 -10.26 1.90 28.82
N SER A 12 -9.17 2.65 29.04
CA SER A 12 -8.39 3.21 27.94
C SER A 12 -7.79 2.13 27.04
N ARG A 13 -7.22 1.09 27.62
CA ARG A 13 -6.67 -0.05 26.88
C ARG A 13 -7.75 -0.80 26.11
N PHE A 14 -8.91 -1.00 26.72
CA PHE A 14 -10.03 -1.66 26.09
C PHE A 14 -10.55 -0.88 24.86
N LEU A 15 -10.72 0.43 25.00
CA LEU A 15 -11.15 1.30 23.90
C LEU A 15 -10.11 1.32 22.77
N SER A 16 -8.83 1.40 23.09
CA SER A 16 -7.75 1.35 22.09
C SER A 16 -7.75 0.02 21.32
N SER A 17 -7.98 -1.09 22.02
CA SER A 17 -8.09 -2.41 21.41
C SER A 17 -9.28 -2.51 20.46
N LEU A 18 -10.44 -1.98 20.83
CA LEU A 18 -11.64 -1.95 20.00
C LEU A 18 -11.44 -1.11 18.73
N ILE A 19 -10.85 0.06 18.87
CA ILE A 19 -10.53 0.96 17.75
C ILE A 19 -9.60 0.25 16.77
N GLN A 20 -8.58 -0.44 17.26
CA GLN A 20 -7.62 -1.15 16.44
C GLN A 20 -8.26 -2.33 15.70
N LYS A 21 -9.13 -3.09 16.34
CA LYS A 21 -9.89 -4.17 15.71
C LYS A 21 -10.82 -3.64 14.61
N LYS A 22 -11.49 -2.52 14.86
CA LYS A 22 -12.37 -1.88 13.88
C LYS A 22 -11.59 -1.44 12.64
N LYS A 23 -10.42 -0.82 12.82
CA LYS A 23 -9.54 -0.41 11.70
C LYS A 23 -9.09 -1.61 10.87
N THR A 24 -8.74 -2.72 11.52
CA THR A 24 -8.32 -3.94 10.83
C THR A 24 -9.46 -4.52 9.98
N ILE A 25 -10.68 -4.54 10.51
CA ILE A 25 -11.86 -5.02 9.79
C ILE A 25 -12.15 -4.12 8.58
N GLU A 26 -12.11 -2.81 8.74
CA GLU A 26 -12.31 -1.86 7.65
C GLU A 26 -11.28 -2.04 6.54
N GLN A 27 -10.01 -2.27 6.88
CA GLN A 27 -8.94 -2.54 5.92
C GLN A 27 -9.20 -3.84 5.14
N GLN A 28 -9.61 -4.91 5.83
CA GLN A 28 -9.94 -6.17 5.19
C GLN A 28 -11.11 -6.02 4.22
N GLU A 29 -12.16 -5.31 4.61
CA GLU A 29 -13.32 -5.06 3.75
C GLU A 29 -12.92 -4.30 2.49
N GLN A 30 -12.04 -3.29 2.60
CA GLN A 30 -11.52 -2.56 1.44
C GLN A 30 -10.69 -3.47 0.53
N HIS A 31 -9.83 -4.32 1.10
CA HIS A 31 -9.04 -5.28 0.33
C HIS A 31 -9.93 -6.27 -0.42
N GLU A 32 -10.97 -6.76 0.22
CA GLU A 32 -11.93 -7.69 -0.40
C GLU A 32 -12.68 -7.02 -1.56
N GLN A 33 -13.16 -5.79 -1.37
CA GLN A 33 -13.86 -5.04 -2.43
C GLN A 33 -12.98 -4.80 -3.65
N LEU A 34 -11.70 -4.54 -3.44
CA LEU A 34 -10.74 -4.29 -4.52
C LEU A 34 -10.09 -5.58 -5.03
N ASN A 35 -10.35 -6.70 -4.37
CA ASN A 35 -9.77 -8.02 -4.65
C ASN A 35 -8.24 -8.01 -4.54
N VAL A 36 -7.72 -7.30 -3.55
CA VAL A 36 -6.29 -7.08 -3.32
C VAL A 36 -5.76 -8.05 -2.28
N ARG A 37 -4.58 -8.60 -2.54
CA ARG A 37 -3.79 -9.33 -1.54
C ARG A 37 -2.44 -8.68 -1.36
N VAL A 38 -2.15 -8.23 -0.16
CA VAL A 38 -0.81 -7.69 0.17
C VAL A 38 0.12 -8.87 0.48
N ARG A 39 1.24 -8.91 -0.22
CA ARG A 39 2.26 -9.97 -0.03
C ARG A 39 3.36 -9.51 0.93
N ALA A 40 3.78 -8.26 0.80
CA ALA A 40 4.75 -7.63 1.68
C ALA A 40 4.57 -6.11 1.62
N ALA A 41 4.78 -5.44 2.73
CA ALA A 41 4.62 -3.99 2.78
C ALA A 41 5.52 -3.36 3.84
N ASP A 42 6.13 -2.26 3.45
CA ASP A 42 6.73 -1.28 4.34
C ASP A 42 6.28 0.09 3.82
N MET A 43 5.06 0.47 4.18
CA MET A 43 4.41 1.65 3.62
C MET A 43 3.25 2.07 4.51
N PRO A 44 3.04 3.38 4.74
CA PRO A 44 1.86 3.86 5.46
C PRO A 44 0.57 3.37 4.80
N VAL A 45 -0.43 3.03 5.62
CA VAL A 45 -1.70 2.46 5.16
C VAL A 45 -2.41 3.35 4.14
N ALA A 46 -2.37 4.67 4.34
CA ALA A 46 -2.98 5.62 3.40
C ALA A 46 -2.38 5.52 1.99
N LEU A 47 -1.05 5.33 1.90
CA LEU A 47 -0.37 5.15 0.63
C LEU A 47 -0.70 3.80 0.00
N GLN A 48 -0.80 2.76 0.81
CA GLN A 48 -1.21 1.44 0.33
C GLN A 48 -2.60 1.50 -0.32
N HIS A 49 -3.56 2.13 0.35
CA HIS A 49 -4.92 2.30 -0.18
C HIS A 49 -4.93 3.10 -1.48
N ARG A 50 -4.10 4.12 -1.59
CA ARG A 50 -3.93 4.89 -2.82
C ARG A 50 -3.42 4.00 -3.96
N ALA A 51 -2.46 3.14 -3.67
CA ALA A 51 -1.93 2.20 -4.66
C ALA A 51 -2.99 1.21 -5.13
N PHE A 52 -3.75 0.63 -4.21
CA PHE A 52 -4.81 -0.33 -4.53
C PHE A 52 -5.88 0.32 -5.41
N ARG A 53 -6.33 1.51 -5.07
CA ARG A 53 -7.35 2.24 -5.83
C ARG A 53 -6.84 2.60 -7.22
N CYS A 54 -5.64 3.14 -7.32
CA CYS A 54 -5.02 3.49 -8.60
C CYS A 54 -4.88 2.26 -9.50
N ALA A 55 -4.39 1.15 -8.95
CA ALA A 55 -4.25 -0.10 -9.70
C ALA A 55 -5.60 -0.64 -10.15
N ARG A 56 -6.61 -0.65 -9.27
CA ARG A 56 -7.95 -1.15 -9.61
C ARG A 56 -8.59 -0.31 -10.72
N ASP A 57 -8.54 1.01 -10.59
CA ASP A 57 -9.10 1.93 -11.58
C ASP A 57 -8.41 1.78 -12.93
N SER A 58 -7.09 1.62 -12.93
CA SER A 58 -6.31 1.41 -14.15
C SER A 58 -6.67 0.08 -14.82
N LEU A 59 -6.79 -1.01 -14.05
CA LEU A 59 -7.20 -2.31 -14.58
C LEU A 59 -8.60 -2.29 -15.15
N ASP A 60 -9.53 -1.64 -14.46
CA ASP A 60 -10.93 -1.54 -14.89
C ASP A 60 -11.07 -0.72 -16.18
N SER A 61 -10.14 0.17 -16.47
CA SER A 61 -10.12 0.96 -17.70
C SER A 61 -9.56 0.20 -18.91
N MET A 62 -8.98 -0.97 -18.71
CA MET A 62 -8.40 -1.79 -19.78
C MET A 62 -9.48 -2.68 -20.41
N PRO A 63 -9.74 -2.58 -21.73
CA PRO A 63 -10.92 -3.22 -22.31
C PRO A 63 -10.83 -4.74 -22.45
N LYS A 64 -9.68 -5.34 -22.69
CA LYS A 64 -9.58 -6.78 -22.98
C LYS A 64 -8.36 -7.48 -22.42
N LYS A 65 -7.20 -6.86 -22.45
CA LYS A 65 -5.94 -7.51 -22.14
C LYS A 65 -5.12 -6.65 -21.19
N LEU A 66 -4.45 -7.28 -20.24
CA LEU A 66 -3.56 -6.58 -19.33
C LEU A 66 -2.45 -5.87 -20.11
N ASP A 67 -2.36 -4.56 -19.92
CA ASP A 67 -1.23 -3.76 -20.35
C ASP A 67 -0.37 -3.46 -19.10
N SER A 68 0.59 -4.32 -18.84
CA SER A 68 1.46 -4.23 -17.66
C SER A 68 2.22 -2.91 -17.61
N LYS A 69 2.70 -2.45 -18.74
CA LYS A 69 3.45 -1.20 -18.86
C LYS A 69 2.58 0.01 -18.52
N ARG A 70 1.34 0.03 -19.01
CA ARG A 70 0.38 1.10 -18.72
C ARG A 70 0.04 1.16 -17.24
N LEU A 71 -0.20 0.02 -16.62
CA LEU A 71 -0.47 -0.07 -15.18
C LEU A 71 0.73 0.40 -14.35
N ALA A 72 1.92 -0.06 -14.69
CA ALA A 72 3.15 0.35 -14.01
C ALA A 72 3.37 1.86 -14.12
N LEU A 73 3.15 2.43 -15.29
CA LEU A 73 3.29 3.87 -15.53
C LEU A 73 2.26 4.67 -14.71
N ALA A 74 1.02 4.21 -14.65
CA ALA A 74 -0.03 4.89 -13.89
C ALA A 74 0.33 5.00 -12.40
N LEU A 75 0.80 3.92 -11.79
CA LEU A 75 1.22 3.90 -10.40
C LEU A 75 2.46 4.77 -10.15
N LYS A 76 3.46 4.65 -11.02
CA LYS A 76 4.67 5.46 -10.91
C LYS A 76 4.35 6.94 -10.97
N LYS A 77 3.58 7.38 -11.95
CA LYS A 77 3.20 8.80 -12.10
C LYS A 77 2.41 9.31 -10.91
N GLU A 78 1.43 8.55 -10.45
CA GLU A 78 0.62 8.92 -9.31
C GLU A 78 1.47 9.14 -8.06
N PHE A 79 2.38 8.21 -7.79
CA PHE A 79 3.21 8.27 -6.59
C PHE A 79 4.31 9.32 -6.71
N ASP A 80 4.96 9.48 -7.86
CA ASP A 80 5.94 10.56 -8.08
C ASP A 80 5.30 11.94 -7.89
N THR A 81 4.08 12.12 -8.38
CA THR A 81 3.36 13.39 -8.27
C THR A 81 2.88 13.67 -6.84
N SER A 82 2.31 12.68 -6.19
CA SER A 82 1.67 12.85 -4.87
C SER A 82 2.66 12.80 -3.71
N TYR A 83 3.73 12.04 -3.83
CA TYR A 83 4.66 11.76 -2.72
C TYR A 83 6.13 12.06 -3.04
N GLY A 84 6.40 12.67 -4.17
CA GLY A 84 7.75 12.99 -4.62
C GLY A 84 8.50 11.80 -5.22
N PRO A 85 9.51 12.04 -6.07
CA PRO A 85 10.29 10.98 -6.71
C PRO A 85 11.24 10.27 -5.70
N ALA A 86 11.79 9.11 -6.02
CA ALA A 86 11.61 8.37 -7.27
C ALA A 86 10.97 7.03 -6.98
N TRP A 87 9.78 6.86 -7.51
CA TRP A 87 9.04 5.61 -7.41
C TRP A 87 9.29 4.76 -8.65
N HIS A 88 9.30 3.44 -8.44
CA HIS A 88 9.46 2.42 -9.47
C HIS A 88 8.32 1.44 -9.36
N CYS A 89 7.85 0.94 -10.48
CA CYS A 89 6.76 -0.03 -10.48
C CYS A 89 7.03 -1.13 -11.49
N ILE A 90 6.85 -2.38 -11.05
CA ILE A 90 6.98 -3.57 -11.89
C ILE A 90 5.65 -4.31 -11.82
N VAL A 91 5.12 -4.65 -12.97
CA VAL A 91 3.83 -5.35 -13.10
C VAL A 91 4.01 -6.57 -13.99
N GLY A 92 3.47 -7.70 -13.54
CA GLY A 92 3.51 -8.93 -14.31
C GLY A 92 2.62 -10.00 -13.71
N THR A 93 2.56 -11.14 -14.37
CA THR A 93 1.82 -12.30 -13.86
C THR A 93 2.72 -13.27 -13.11
N SER A 94 4.03 -13.16 -13.31
CA SER A 94 5.05 -13.96 -12.62
C SER A 94 6.41 -13.28 -12.78
N PHE A 95 7.09 -13.04 -11.66
CA PHE A 95 8.47 -12.53 -11.65
C PHE A 95 9.11 -12.78 -10.29
N GLY A 96 10.42 -12.89 -10.27
CA GLY A 96 11.21 -12.84 -9.06
C GLY A 96 11.75 -11.43 -8.86
N SER A 97 11.91 -11.00 -7.62
CA SER A 97 12.43 -9.67 -7.32
C SER A 97 13.23 -9.66 -6.03
N TYR A 98 14.23 -8.83 -6.02
CA TYR A 98 15.01 -8.51 -4.83
C TYR A 98 15.45 -7.05 -4.97
N VAL A 99 14.86 -6.17 -4.17
CA VAL A 99 15.06 -4.74 -4.34
C VAL A 99 15.49 -4.07 -3.05
N THR A 100 16.20 -2.96 -3.17
CA THR A 100 16.49 -2.04 -2.08
C THR A 100 15.53 -0.85 -2.21
N HIS A 101 14.92 -0.46 -1.12
CA HIS A 101 13.94 0.63 -1.11
C HIS A 101 14.18 1.57 0.06
N SER A 102 13.67 2.79 -0.04
CA SER A 102 13.63 3.74 1.06
C SER A 102 12.66 3.28 2.13
N GLN A 103 12.94 3.61 3.37
CA GLN A 103 12.06 3.30 4.50
C GLN A 103 10.66 3.88 4.24
N GLY A 104 9.62 3.06 4.44
CA GLY A 104 8.24 3.45 4.19
C GLY A 104 7.84 3.49 2.72
N GLY A 105 8.70 3.02 1.81
CA GLY A 105 8.47 3.08 0.37
C GLY A 105 8.54 1.71 -0.31
N PHE A 106 7.81 0.71 0.22
CA PHE A 106 7.77 -0.62 -0.38
C PHE A 106 6.39 -1.24 -0.26
N LEU A 107 5.86 -1.73 -1.39
CA LEU A 107 4.60 -2.44 -1.41
C LEU A 107 4.62 -3.51 -2.50
N TYR A 108 4.33 -4.74 -2.12
CA TYR A 108 4.17 -5.85 -3.04
C TYR A 108 2.79 -6.47 -2.83
N PHE A 109 1.96 -6.41 -3.86
CA PHE A 109 0.58 -6.90 -3.78
C PHE A 109 0.13 -7.48 -5.10
N ASN A 110 -0.98 -8.21 -5.08
CA ASN A 110 -1.59 -8.68 -6.31
C ASN A 110 -3.09 -8.41 -6.33
N ILE A 111 -3.61 -8.20 -7.52
CA ILE A 111 -5.03 -8.17 -7.82
C ILE A 111 -5.28 -9.32 -8.78
N ASP A 112 -6.05 -10.34 -8.34
CA ASP A 112 -6.18 -11.60 -9.07
C ASP A 112 -4.80 -12.19 -9.40
N LYS A 113 -4.50 -12.38 -10.68
CA LYS A 113 -3.22 -12.94 -11.16
C LYS A 113 -2.19 -11.87 -11.52
N VAL A 114 -2.51 -10.59 -11.29
CA VAL A 114 -1.63 -9.47 -11.62
C VAL A 114 -0.84 -9.08 -10.37
N TYR A 115 0.48 -9.25 -10.42
CA TYR A 115 1.40 -8.92 -9.34
C TYR A 115 2.03 -7.55 -9.59
N ILE A 116 2.05 -6.73 -8.55
CA ILE A 116 2.47 -5.34 -8.62
C ILE A 116 3.49 -5.09 -7.51
N LEU A 117 4.67 -4.63 -7.92
CA LEU A 117 5.75 -4.23 -7.02
C LEU A 117 5.96 -2.72 -7.18
N LEU A 118 5.75 -2.00 -6.09
CA LEU A 118 5.88 -0.54 -6.05
C LEU A 118 6.87 -0.17 -4.95
N PHE A 119 7.92 0.57 -5.29
CA PHE A 119 8.92 0.96 -4.30
C PHE A 119 9.58 2.28 -4.63
N LYS A 120 10.11 2.91 -3.59
CA LYS A 120 10.78 4.20 -3.70
C LYS A 120 12.27 4.05 -3.41
N THR A 121 13.08 4.70 -4.21
CA THR A 121 14.51 4.84 -3.96
C THR A 121 14.85 6.29 -3.60
N ALA A 122 15.94 6.46 -2.85
CA ALA A 122 16.43 7.79 -2.53
C ALA A 122 16.92 8.52 -3.78
N VAL A 123 16.62 9.81 -3.87
CA VAL A 123 17.12 10.69 -4.92
C VAL A 123 18.12 11.64 -4.30
N GLU A 124 19.38 11.57 -4.75
CA GLU A 124 20.40 12.51 -4.31
C GLU A 124 20.31 13.80 -5.13
N PRO A 125 20.40 14.97 -4.48
CA PRO A 125 20.41 16.22 -5.21
C PRO A 125 21.64 16.30 -6.12
N LEU A 126 21.42 16.73 -7.36
CA LEU A 126 22.51 17.00 -8.29
C LEU A 126 23.24 18.28 -7.86
N GLY A 127 24.56 18.33 -7.98
CA GLY A 127 25.34 19.53 -7.73
C GLY A 127 26.06 19.61 -6.39
N HIS A 128 26.26 18.49 -5.77
CA HIS A 128 27.14 18.40 -4.57
C HIS A 128 28.57 18.16 -4.95
#